data_54955e7d26c49cd9a59ea4a947d57bc8
#
_entry.id   54955e7d26c49cd9a59ea4a947d57bc8
#
_cell.length_a   1.000
_cell.length_b   1.000
_cell.length_c   1.000
_cell.angle_alpha   90.00
_cell.angle_beta   90.00
_cell.angle_gamma   90.00
#
_symmetry.space_group_name_H-M   'P 1'
#
loop_
_entity.id
_entity.type
_entity.pdbx_description
1 polymer ?
#
loop_
_entity_poly.entity_id
_entity_poly.type
_entity_poly.pdbx_seq_one_letter_code
_entity_poly.pdbx_strand_id
1 'polypeptide(L)'
;MLNKVLLMLVVIGFSCTAYFTFQWWDSTQAVEKVSEAEINEWQSHDQAENTSPMVVKTNEEQKQPKYSNELHKYQSGEKVGRLVIPLLNKGYSTYWGTDEEALHQGVGMFISEWTTTPDEKRHTVLSGHRETVFTQLGEIEKGAPLFYEYEGKRYKYEVEKTWVTDEDDRSVIVDHEDPTLTLTTCYPFDFIGSAPERFIVQSKLVDVQEIE
;
A
#
# COMPACT_ATOMS: atom_id res chain seq x y z
N MET A 1 14.04 -21.15 -47.14
CA MET A 1 13.31 -19.98 -46.60
C MET A 1 12.52 -20.33 -45.33
N LEU A 2 11.73 -21.43 -45.34
CA LEU A 2 10.92 -21.85 -44.19
C LEU A 2 11.69 -21.99 -42.88
N ASN A 3 12.87 -22.63 -42.88
CA ASN A 3 13.69 -22.81 -41.65
C ASN A 3 14.20 -21.51 -41.06
N LYS A 4 14.46 -20.47 -41.89
CA LYS A 4 14.86 -19.15 -41.38
C LYS A 4 13.69 -18.41 -40.73
N VAL A 5 12.48 -18.54 -41.29
CA VAL A 5 11.26 -17.98 -40.68
C VAL A 5 10.95 -18.66 -39.36
N LEU A 6 11.04 -20.01 -39.33
CA LEU A 6 10.83 -20.78 -38.09
C LEU A 6 11.82 -20.36 -36.99
N LEU A 7 13.11 -20.23 -37.32
CA LEU A 7 14.14 -19.79 -36.38
C LEU A 7 13.84 -18.38 -35.87
N MET A 8 13.42 -17.46 -36.73
CA MET A 8 13.04 -16.11 -36.34
C MET A 8 11.86 -16.10 -35.35
N LEU A 9 10.83 -16.92 -35.60
CA LEU A 9 9.69 -17.05 -34.69
C LEU A 9 10.09 -17.61 -33.31
N VAL A 10 11.00 -18.58 -33.27
CA VAL A 10 11.55 -19.14 -32.02
C VAL A 10 12.32 -18.09 -31.24
N VAL A 11 13.16 -17.31 -31.93
CA VAL A 11 13.95 -16.22 -31.28
C VAL A 11 13.01 -15.14 -30.73
N ILE A 12 12.01 -14.73 -31.49
CA ILE A 12 11.01 -13.75 -31.04
C ILE A 12 10.26 -14.29 -29.81
N GLY A 13 9.77 -15.53 -29.87
CA GLY A 13 9.06 -16.16 -28.75
C GLY A 13 9.90 -16.23 -27.48
N PHE A 14 11.17 -16.64 -27.60
CA PHE A 14 12.08 -16.69 -26.50
C PHE A 14 12.39 -15.30 -25.92
N SER A 15 12.57 -14.30 -26.78
CA SER A 15 12.82 -12.92 -26.35
C SER A 15 11.61 -12.32 -25.62
N CYS A 16 10.39 -12.56 -26.11
CA CYS A 16 9.17 -12.14 -25.45
C CYS A 16 9.03 -12.82 -24.06
N THR A 17 9.24 -14.14 -24.00
CA THR A 17 9.16 -14.88 -22.73
C THR A 17 10.19 -14.36 -21.74
N ALA A 18 11.44 -14.16 -22.15
CA ALA A 18 12.49 -13.63 -21.31
C ALA A 18 12.16 -12.21 -20.79
N TYR A 19 11.62 -11.34 -21.66
CA TYR A 19 11.21 -9.98 -21.30
C TYR A 19 10.10 -9.99 -20.24
N PHE A 20 9.02 -10.75 -20.47
CA PHE A 20 7.91 -10.81 -19.51
C PHE A 20 8.30 -11.49 -18.18
N THR A 21 9.17 -12.52 -18.25
CA THR A 21 9.70 -13.15 -17.03
C THR A 21 10.55 -12.18 -16.22
N PHE A 22 11.38 -11.37 -16.89
CA PHE A 22 12.20 -10.36 -16.24
C PHE A 22 11.32 -9.26 -15.60
N GLN A 23 10.32 -8.77 -16.31
CA GLN A 23 9.38 -7.78 -15.83
C GLN A 23 8.58 -8.26 -14.60
N TRP A 24 8.12 -9.52 -14.66
CA TRP A 24 7.45 -10.14 -13.50
C TRP A 24 8.39 -10.29 -12.30
N TRP A 25 9.64 -10.70 -12.54
CA TRP A 25 10.65 -10.79 -11.49
C TRP A 25 10.91 -9.43 -10.84
N ASP A 26 11.09 -8.37 -11.64
CA ASP A 26 11.36 -7.02 -11.14
C ASP A 26 10.23 -6.53 -10.22
N SER A 27 8.99 -6.69 -10.61
CA SER A 27 7.83 -6.29 -9.81
C SER A 27 7.68 -7.08 -8.49
N THR A 28 8.24 -8.29 -8.39
CA THR A 28 8.26 -9.05 -7.12
C THR A 28 9.36 -8.62 -6.17
N GLN A 29 10.38 -7.88 -6.63
CA GLN A 29 11.45 -7.33 -5.77
C GLN A 29 10.97 -6.19 -4.86
N ALA A 30 9.80 -5.61 -5.15
CA ALA A 30 9.18 -4.59 -4.31
C ALA A 30 8.73 -5.11 -2.93
N VAL A 31 8.72 -6.44 -2.75
CA VAL A 31 8.35 -7.10 -1.49
C VAL A 31 9.61 -7.50 -0.74
N GLU A 32 9.84 -6.89 0.40
CA GLU A 32 10.95 -7.18 1.30
C GLU A 32 10.49 -8.12 2.43
N LYS A 33 11.31 -9.10 2.79
CA LYS A 33 11.06 -9.91 3.98
C LYS A 33 11.54 -9.14 5.20
N VAL A 34 10.63 -8.85 6.10
CA VAL A 34 10.95 -8.21 7.38
C VAL A 34 11.36 -9.29 8.37
N SER A 35 12.46 -9.08 9.10
CA SER A 35 12.94 -10.03 10.08
C SER A 35 12.04 -10.02 11.34
N GLU A 36 11.92 -11.19 12.00
CA GLU A 36 11.20 -11.27 13.28
C GLU A 36 11.82 -10.34 14.35
N ALA A 37 13.12 -10.08 14.29
CA ALA A 37 13.78 -9.15 15.20
C ALA A 37 13.30 -7.71 15.00
N GLU A 38 13.17 -7.27 13.75
CA GLU A 38 12.64 -5.95 13.39
C GLU A 38 11.16 -5.81 13.80
N ILE A 39 10.35 -6.84 13.55
CA ILE A 39 8.94 -6.87 13.95
C ILE A 39 8.80 -6.79 15.48
N ASN A 40 9.61 -7.56 16.21
CA ASN A 40 9.60 -7.58 17.68
C ASN A 40 10.06 -6.23 18.25
N GLU A 41 11.04 -5.58 17.64
CA GLU A 41 11.48 -4.24 18.03
C GLU A 41 10.32 -3.25 17.91
N TRP A 42 9.57 -3.27 16.80
CA TRP A 42 8.43 -2.38 16.59
C TRP A 42 7.27 -2.65 17.56
N GLN A 43 7.04 -3.93 17.89
CA GLN A 43 6.00 -4.32 18.85
C GLN A 43 6.41 -4.11 20.31
N SER A 44 7.70 -4.18 20.66
CA SER A 44 8.17 -4.01 22.03
C SER A 44 8.19 -2.55 22.49
N HIS A 45 8.37 -1.60 21.59
CA HIS A 45 8.19 -0.18 21.88
C HIS A 45 6.76 0.13 22.33
N ASP A 46 5.76 -0.60 21.84
CA ASP A 46 4.36 -0.48 22.26
C ASP A 46 4.12 -0.83 23.74
N GLN A 47 4.93 -1.69 24.35
CA GLN A 47 4.75 -2.10 25.75
C GLN A 47 5.41 -1.16 26.74
N ALA A 48 6.39 -0.37 26.31
CA ALA A 48 7.11 0.56 27.19
C ALA A 48 6.38 1.91 27.38
N GLU A 49 5.48 2.29 26.49
CA GLU A 49 4.83 3.61 26.46
C GLU A 49 3.33 3.59 26.81
N ASN A 50 2.81 2.45 27.30
CA ASN A 50 1.40 2.28 27.70
C ASN A 50 1.01 3.08 28.97
N THR A 51 1.49 4.34 29.11
CA THR A 51 1.16 5.19 30.26
C THR A 51 0.42 6.49 29.88
N SER A 52 -0.08 6.62 28.68
CA SER A 52 -1.16 7.60 28.38
C SER A 52 -1.71 7.37 26.98
N PRO A 53 -3.02 7.12 26.81
CA PRO A 53 -3.61 7.19 25.48
C PRO A 53 -3.44 8.61 24.97
N MET A 54 -2.69 8.77 23.91
CA MET A 54 -2.58 10.04 23.20
C MET A 54 -3.96 10.33 22.59
N VAL A 55 -4.77 11.07 23.33
CA VAL A 55 -6.00 11.64 22.79
C VAL A 55 -5.57 12.58 21.67
N VAL A 56 -5.64 12.11 20.44
CA VAL A 56 -5.53 12.96 19.27
C VAL A 56 -6.71 13.94 19.39
N LYS A 57 -6.42 15.15 19.88
CA LYS A 57 -7.41 16.22 19.93
C LYS A 57 -7.74 16.58 18.49
N THR A 58 -8.85 16.06 18.01
CA THR A 58 -9.49 16.55 16.80
C THR A 58 -9.80 18.03 17.03
N ASN A 59 -9.12 18.90 16.30
CA ASN A 59 -9.48 20.31 16.29
C ASN A 59 -10.85 20.43 15.63
N GLU A 60 -11.86 20.80 16.40
CA GLU A 60 -13.24 21.03 15.96
C GLU A 60 -13.41 22.28 15.04
N GLU A 61 -12.37 22.76 14.39
CA GLU A 61 -12.46 23.89 13.48
C GLU A 61 -12.24 23.46 12.04
N GLN A 62 -13.35 23.51 11.29
CA GLN A 62 -13.54 23.58 9.84
C GLN A 62 -14.12 22.31 9.18
N LYS A 63 -15.45 22.38 8.99
CA LYS A 63 -16.27 21.50 8.12
C LYS A 63 -16.08 21.76 6.61
N GLN A 64 -14.90 21.96 6.13
CA GLN A 64 -14.62 21.95 4.69
C GLN A 64 -13.69 20.79 4.37
N PRO A 65 -13.90 20.06 3.25
CA PRO A 65 -12.96 19.04 2.82
C PRO A 65 -11.58 19.70 2.72
N LYS A 66 -10.67 19.23 3.54
CA LYS A 66 -9.30 19.73 3.53
C LYS A 66 -8.57 18.97 2.43
N TYR A 67 -8.45 19.59 1.27
CA TYR A 67 -7.57 19.06 0.22
C TYR A 67 -6.14 18.95 0.75
N SER A 68 -5.45 17.88 0.39
CA SER A 68 -4.03 17.78 0.67
C SER A 68 -3.29 18.99 0.07
N ASN A 69 -2.49 19.66 0.88
CA ASN A 69 -1.60 20.73 0.39
C ASN A 69 -0.42 20.14 -0.40
N GLU A 70 -0.27 18.82 -0.40
CA GLU A 70 0.91 18.10 -0.89
C GLU A 70 0.67 17.31 -2.20
N LEU A 71 -0.46 17.55 -2.90
CA LEU A 71 -0.80 16.86 -4.15
C LEU A 71 0.33 16.84 -5.21
N HIS A 72 1.24 17.79 -5.14
CA HIS A 72 2.36 17.95 -6.08
C HIS A 72 3.73 17.87 -5.41
N LYS A 73 3.82 17.32 -4.19
CA LYS A 73 5.05 17.25 -3.42
C LYS A 73 6.10 16.37 -4.09
N TYR A 74 5.66 15.27 -4.70
CA TYR A 74 6.49 14.28 -5.36
C TYR A 74 6.03 14.05 -6.79
N GLN A 75 6.92 13.49 -7.61
CA GLN A 75 6.58 13.02 -8.96
C GLN A 75 6.02 11.59 -8.90
N SER A 76 5.15 11.24 -9.86
CA SER A 76 4.68 9.86 -9.96
C SER A 76 5.84 8.87 -10.11
N GLY A 77 5.77 7.73 -9.39
CA GLY A 77 6.83 6.73 -9.34
C GLY A 77 8.00 7.08 -8.40
N GLU A 78 7.99 8.24 -7.72
CA GLU A 78 8.99 8.55 -6.71
C GLU A 78 8.73 7.77 -5.43
N LYS A 79 9.78 7.13 -4.86
CA LYS A 79 9.66 6.38 -3.60
C LYS A 79 9.43 7.33 -2.44
N VAL A 80 8.34 7.12 -1.70
CA VAL A 80 7.91 8.04 -0.62
C VAL A 80 7.86 7.40 0.75
N GLY A 81 7.85 6.07 0.86
CA GLY A 81 7.75 5.44 2.16
C GLY A 81 7.87 3.91 2.12
N ARG A 82 7.50 3.29 3.24
CA ARG A 82 7.52 1.83 3.41
C ARG A 82 6.33 1.38 4.25
N LEU A 83 5.51 0.50 3.70
CA LEU A 83 4.44 -0.19 4.43
C LEU A 83 4.98 -1.50 4.99
N VAL A 84 4.76 -1.79 6.25
CA VAL A 84 5.09 -3.09 6.86
C VAL A 84 3.85 -3.72 7.46
N ILE A 85 3.65 -4.99 7.13
CA ILE A 85 2.55 -5.84 7.59
C ILE A 85 3.15 -7.01 8.38
N PRO A 86 3.25 -6.90 9.72
CA PRO A 86 3.92 -7.91 10.55
C PRO A 86 3.31 -9.30 10.41
N LEU A 87 1.98 -9.40 10.30
CA LEU A 87 1.27 -10.68 10.13
C LEU A 87 1.79 -11.47 8.91
N LEU A 88 2.21 -10.77 7.85
CA LEU A 88 2.72 -11.37 6.62
C LEU A 88 4.25 -11.50 6.62
N ASN A 89 4.97 -10.97 7.62
CA ASN A 89 6.42 -10.79 7.64
C ASN A 89 6.95 -10.07 6.38
N LYS A 90 6.21 -9.06 5.90
CA LYS A 90 6.50 -8.36 4.64
C LYS A 90 6.56 -6.85 4.82
N GLY A 91 7.55 -6.27 4.15
CA GLY A 91 7.69 -4.83 3.92
C GLY A 91 7.49 -4.52 2.44
N TYR A 92 6.92 -3.37 2.13
CA TYR A 92 6.60 -2.93 0.78
C TYR A 92 7.09 -1.50 0.59
N SER A 93 7.96 -1.27 -0.38
CA SER A 93 8.27 0.09 -0.81
C SER A 93 7.03 0.76 -1.38
N THR A 94 6.79 2.02 -1.01
CA THR A 94 5.65 2.79 -1.49
C THR A 94 6.10 3.94 -2.37
N TYR A 95 5.33 4.19 -3.42
CA TYR A 95 5.63 5.14 -4.47
C TYR A 95 4.49 6.14 -4.63
N TRP A 96 4.81 7.37 -5.03
CA TRP A 96 3.82 8.40 -5.27
C TRP A 96 3.02 8.12 -6.53
N GLY A 97 1.68 8.17 -6.44
CA GLY A 97 0.78 7.87 -7.55
C GLY A 97 0.36 6.40 -7.62
N THR A 98 -0.62 6.13 -8.47
CA THR A 98 -1.15 4.77 -8.76
C THR A 98 -1.28 4.53 -10.26
N ASP A 99 -0.48 5.22 -11.05
CA ASP A 99 -0.33 4.90 -12.46
C ASP A 99 0.46 3.60 -12.64
N GLU A 100 0.56 3.15 -13.88
CA GLU A 100 1.20 1.89 -14.23
C GLU A 100 2.68 1.85 -13.78
N GLU A 101 3.39 2.99 -13.87
CA GLU A 101 4.79 3.09 -13.48
C GLU A 101 4.97 2.91 -11.96
N ALA A 102 4.17 3.60 -11.14
CA ALA A 102 4.22 3.51 -9.69
C ALA A 102 3.83 2.11 -9.19
N LEU A 103 2.72 1.54 -9.72
CA LEU A 103 2.22 0.22 -9.33
C LEU A 103 3.13 -0.93 -9.80
N HIS A 104 3.88 -0.74 -10.89
CA HIS A 104 4.86 -1.72 -11.35
C HIS A 104 6.06 -1.81 -10.39
N GLN A 105 6.44 -0.70 -9.78
CA GLN A 105 7.55 -0.62 -8.83
C GLN A 105 7.18 -1.16 -7.44
N GLY A 106 5.89 -1.16 -7.05
CA GLY A 106 5.47 -1.63 -5.74
C GLY A 106 4.07 -1.18 -5.34
N VAL A 107 3.94 -0.68 -4.12
CA VAL A 107 2.68 -0.14 -3.60
C VAL A 107 2.59 1.34 -3.93
N GLY A 108 1.52 1.75 -4.61
CA GLY A 108 1.27 3.14 -4.97
C GLY A 108 0.46 3.89 -3.91
N MET A 109 0.83 5.13 -3.59
CA MET A 109 0.00 6.04 -2.80
C MET A 109 -1.01 6.71 -3.72
N PHE A 110 -2.29 6.50 -3.46
CA PHE A 110 -3.36 7.09 -4.26
C PHE A 110 -3.52 8.57 -3.94
N ILE A 111 -3.32 9.42 -4.94
CA ILE A 111 -3.34 10.88 -4.80
C ILE A 111 -4.61 11.44 -5.42
N SER A 112 -5.44 12.07 -4.60
CA SER A 112 -6.67 12.73 -5.03
C SER A 112 -7.05 13.86 -4.08
N GLU A 113 -8.10 14.59 -4.41
CA GLU A 113 -8.67 15.60 -3.54
C GLU A 113 -9.24 15.06 -2.22
N TRP A 114 -9.48 13.73 -2.12
CA TRP A 114 -10.05 13.04 -0.95
C TRP A 114 -9.00 12.32 -0.11
N THR A 115 -7.73 12.33 -0.54
CA THR A 115 -6.65 11.62 0.14
C THR A 115 -5.58 12.59 0.62
N THR A 116 -4.87 12.17 1.67
CA THR A 116 -3.79 12.95 2.29
C THR A 116 -2.58 12.07 2.55
N THR A 117 -1.44 12.68 2.79
CA THR A 117 -0.28 11.99 3.35
C THR A 117 -0.49 11.67 4.84
N PRO A 118 0.23 10.70 5.43
CA PRO A 118 0.03 10.29 6.84
C PRO A 118 0.20 11.41 7.85
N ASP A 119 1.11 12.35 7.58
CA ASP A 119 1.41 13.50 8.45
C ASP A 119 0.27 14.52 8.50
N GLU A 120 -0.55 14.59 7.45
CA GLU A 120 -1.78 15.41 7.44
C GLU A 120 -2.91 14.80 8.29
N LYS A 121 -2.76 13.53 8.73
CA LYS A 121 -3.65 12.83 9.68
C LYS A 121 -5.12 12.79 9.26
N ARG A 122 -5.38 12.45 7.99
CA ARG A 122 -6.72 12.19 7.45
C ARG A 122 -6.75 10.84 6.73
N HIS A 123 -7.10 10.80 5.45
CA HIS A 123 -7.24 9.54 4.71
C HIS A 123 -6.06 9.28 3.78
N THR A 124 -5.18 8.39 4.18
CA THR A 124 -4.11 7.85 3.32
C THR A 124 -4.59 6.57 2.65
N VAL A 125 -4.40 6.46 1.34
CA VAL A 125 -4.79 5.27 0.57
C VAL A 125 -3.59 4.70 -0.16
N LEU A 126 -3.34 3.41 0.03
CA LEU A 126 -2.28 2.65 -0.62
C LEU A 126 -2.88 1.55 -1.50
N SER A 127 -2.47 1.50 -2.76
CA SER A 127 -2.95 0.54 -3.75
C SER A 127 -1.82 -0.37 -4.21
N GLY A 128 -2.11 -1.62 -4.47
CA GLY A 128 -1.12 -2.57 -4.97
C GLY A 128 -1.75 -3.70 -5.79
N HIS A 129 -0.96 -4.26 -6.70
CA HIS A 129 -1.41 -5.41 -7.49
C HIS A 129 -1.55 -6.66 -6.63
N ARG A 130 -2.65 -7.41 -6.81
CA ARG A 130 -2.90 -8.69 -6.14
C ARG A 130 -1.92 -9.78 -6.57
N GLU A 131 -1.38 -9.69 -7.79
CA GLU A 131 -0.50 -10.71 -8.37
C GLU A 131 0.95 -10.59 -7.90
N THR A 132 1.34 -9.43 -7.33
CA THR A 132 2.73 -9.15 -6.96
C THR A 132 2.87 -8.75 -5.49
N VAL A 133 2.43 -7.57 -5.12
CA VAL A 133 2.67 -7.02 -3.77
C VAL A 133 1.61 -7.46 -2.75
N PHE A 134 0.34 -7.41 -3.09
CA PHE A 134 -0.76 -7.69 -2.17
C PHE A 134 -1.38 -9.10 -2.32
N THR A 135 -0.55 -10.09 -2.71
CA THR A 135 -0.98 -11.49 -2.91
C THR A 135 -1.65 -12.12 -1.68
N GLN A 136 -1.27 -11.70 -0.48
CA GLN A 136 -1.74 -12.24 0.80
C GLN A 136 -2.57 -11.23 1.61
N LEU A 137 -3.01 -10.12 1.00
CA LEU A 137 -3.77 -9.10 1.72
C LEU A 137 -5.06 -9.64 2.35
N GLY A 138 -5.64 -10.69 1.77
CA GLY A 138 -6.82 -11.37 2.30
C GLY A 138 -6.63 -12.13 3.61
N GLU A 139 -5.37 -12.31 4.07
CA GLU A 139 -5.06 -12.93 5.36
C GLU A 139 -5.14 -11.93 6.53
N ILE A 140 -5.30 -10.64 6.23
CA ILE A 140 -5.35 -9.59 7.24
C ILE A 140 -6.73 -9.59 7.91
N GLU A 141 -6.72 -9.63 9.24
CA GLU A 141 -7.92 -9.61 10.06
C GLU A 141 -8.01 -8.32 10.89
N LYS A 142 -9.21 -8.06 11.41
CA LYS A 142 -9.45 -6.96 12.35
C LYS A 142 -8.52 -7.06 13.57
N GLY A 143 -7.95 -5.92 13.99
CA GLY A 143 -7.00 -5.81 15.10
C GLY A 143 -5.53 -6.02 14.68
N ALA A 144 -5.27 -6.44 13.43
CA ALA A 144 -3.90 -6.58 12.95
C ALA A 144 -3.18 -5.21 12.90
N PRO A 145 -1.93 -5.11 13.37
CA PRO A 145 -1.15 -3.88 13.24
C PRO A 145 -0.60 -3.73 11.82
N LEU A 146 -0.62 -2.49 11.32
CA LEU A 146 0.05 -2.05 10.11
C LEU A 146 0.99 -0.91 10.48
N PHE A 147 2.19 -0.87 9.92
CA PHE A 147 3.13 0.23 10.12
C PHE A 147 3.42 0.89 8.79
N TYR A 148 3.39 2.21 8.78
CA TYR A 148 3.74 2.98 7.61
C TYR A 148 4.83 4.00 7.95
N GLU A 149 5.99 3.87 7.31
CA GLU A 149 7.11 4.80 7.45
C GLU A 149 7.03 5.86 6.36
N TYR A 150 6.96 7.11 6.79
CA TYR A 150 6.85 8.26 5.91
C TYR A 150 7.57 9.47 6.55
N GLU A 151 8.48 10.09 5.81
CA GLU A 151 9.22 11.30 6.23
C GLU A 151 9.83 11.23 7.64
N GLY A 152 10.59 10.16 7.92
CA GLY A 152 11.28 9.99 9.21
C GLY A 152 10.34 9.69 10.39
N LYS A 153 9.09 9.35 10.11
CA LYS A 153 8.11 8.94 11.12
C LYS A 153 7.56 7.57 10.80
N ARG A 154 7.24 6.83 11.85
CA ARG A 154 6.51 5.56 11.79
C ARG A 154 5.11 5.76 12.34
N TYR A 155 4.13 5.52 11.51
CA TYR A 155 2.71 5.57 11.82
C TYR A 155 2.22 4.16 12.05
N LYS A 156 1.72 3.88 13.25
CA LYS A 156 1.08 2.61 13.58
C LYS A 156 -0.42 2.72 13.41
N TYR A 157 -0.96 1.82 12.60
CA TYR A 157 -2.40 1.69 12.40
C TYR A 157 -2.88 0.34 12.92
N GLU A 158 -4.15 0.27 13.32
CA GLU A 158 -4.84 -0.97 13.69
C GLU A 158 -6.02 -1.19 12.75
N VAL A 159 -6.10 -2.37 12.15
CA VAL A 159 -7.16 -2.74 11.21
C VAL A 159 -8.52 -2.74 11.91
N GLU A 160 -9.47 -1.96 11.42
CA GLU A 160 -10.83 -1.91 11.93
C GLU A 160 -11.77 -2.87 11.20
N LYS A 161 -11.63 -2.96 9.88
CA LYS A 161 -12.46 -3.82 9.03
C LYS A 161 -11.81 -4.17 7.71
N THR A 162 -12.23 -5.30 7.15
CA THR A 162 -11.93 -5.70 5.77
C THR A 162 -13.22 -6.05 5.06
N TRP A 163 -13.31 -5.78 3.75
CA TRP A 163 -14.48 -6.15 2.95
C TRP A 163 -14.13 -6.21 1.47
N VAL A 164 -15.04 -6.81 0.69
CA VAL A 164 -15.01 -6.80 -0.77
C VAL A 164 -16.08 -5.85 -1.27
N THR A 165 -15.77 -5.09 -2.31
CA THR A 165 -16.70 -4.16 -2.94
C THR A 165 -16.46 -4.11 -4.46
N ASP A 166 -17.38 -3.49 -5.19
CA ASP A 166 -17.26 -3.26 -6.63
C ASP A 166 -16.11 -2.30 -6.96
N GLU A 167 -15.51 -2.46 -8.14
CA GLU A 167 -14.40 -1.59 -8.57
C GLU A 167 -14.80 -0.12 -8.72
N ASP A 168 -16.08 0.14 -8.97
CA ASP A 168 -16.67 1.47 -9.12
C ASP A 168 -17.21 2.08 -7.81
N ASP A 169 -17.03 1.40 -6.67
CA ASP A 169 -17.51 1.88 -5.37
C ASP A 169 -16.72 3.11 -4.91
N ARG A 170 -17.34 4.28 -5.06
CA ARG A 170 -16.77 5.57 -4.69
C ARG A 170 -16.88 5.90 -3.20
N SER A 171 -17.50 5.03 -2.39
CA SER A 171 -17.60 5.22 -0.94
C SER A 171 -16.34 4.82 -0.18
N VAL A 172 -15.41 4.12 -0.85
CA VAL A 172 -14.15 3.66 -0.25
C VAL A 172 -13.16 4.82 -0.09
N ILE A 173 -13.01 5.65 -1.14
CA ILE A 173 -12.05 6.76 -1.15
C ILE A 173 -12.81 8.06 -0.98
N VAL A 174 -13.02 8.41 0.28
CA VAL A 174 -13.72 9.63 0.71
C VAL A 174 -12.87 10.34 1.76
N ASP A 175 -13.21 11.58 2.04
CA ASP A 175 -12.58 12.31 3.15
C ASP A 175 -12.95 11.67 4.49
N HIS A 176 -11.93 11.47 5.35
CA HIS A 176 -12.10 11.00 6.72
C HIS A 176 -11.66 12.10 7.70
N GLU A 177 -12.44 12.34 8.74
CA GLU A 177 -12.07 13.27 9.81
C GLU A 177 -10.97 12.66 10.71
N ASP A 178 -11.03 11.33 10.90
CA ASP A 178 -10.05 10.59 11.70
C ASP A 178 -8.92 10.04 10.81
N PRO A 179 -7.67 10.02 11.33
CA PRO A 179 -6.52 9.48 10.61
C PRO A 179 -6.72 8.01 10.22
N THR A 180 -6.90 7.77 8.95
CA THR A 180 -7.26 6.46 8.37
C THR A 180 -6.24 6.03 7.32
N LEU A 181 -5.83 4.78 7.36
CA LEU A 181 -5.08 4.14 6.29
C LEU A 181 -5.96 3.06 5.63
N THR A 182 -6.13 3.17 4.32
CA THR A 182 -6.83 2.17 3.52
C THR A 182 -5.86 1.49 2.56
N LEU A 183 -5.83 0.14 2.59
CA LEU A 183 -5.15 -0.65 1.56
C LEU A 183 -6.19 -1.19 0.60
N THR A 184 -5.89 -1.16 -0.69
CA THR A 184 -6.79 -1.66 -1.74
C THR A 184 -6.06 -2.48 -2.77
N THR A 185 -6.68 -3.55 -3.21
CA THR A 185 -6.19 -4.42 -4.29
C THR A 185 -7.35 -5.03 -5.08
N CYS A 186 -7.05 -5.56 -6.24
CA CYS A 186 -8.03 -6.30 -7.04
C CYS A 186 -8.46 -7.61 -6.35
N TYR A 187 -9.73 -8.01 -6.54
CA TYR A 187 -10.30 -9.24 -6.02
C TYR A 187 -11.13 -9.95 -7.11
N PRO A 188 -11.22 -11.30 -7.11
CA PRO A 188 -10.61 -12.26 -6.19
C PRO A 188 -9.10 -12.49 -6.42
N PHE A 189 -8.39 -12.99 -5.38
CA PHE A 189 -6.94 -13.15 -5.40
C PHE A 189 -6.41 -14.22 -6.36
N ASP A 190 -7.20 -15.26 -6.62
CA ASP A 190 -6.87 -16.42 -7.46
C ASP A 190 -7.41 -16.31 -8.91
N PHE A 191 -7.94 -15.15 -9.27
CA PHE A 191 -8.52 -14.93 -10.60
C PHE A 191 -7.48 -14.41 -11.60
N ILE A 192 -7.47 -15.00 -12.82
CA ILE A 192 -6.61 -14.55 -13.92
C ILE A 192 -7.41 -13.61 -14.83
N GLY A 193 -6.95 -12.38 -14.97
CA GLY A 193 -7.57 -11.36 -15.83
C GLY A 193 -8.10 -10.15 -15.03
N SER A 194 -8.92 -9.31 -15.66
CA SER A 194 -9.47 -8.13 -15.02
C SER A 194 -10.47 -8.54 -13.93
N ALA A 195 -10.26 -8.00 -12.71
CA ALA A 195 -11.10 -8.31 -11.57
C ALA A 195 -12.18 -7.22 -11.39
N PRO A 196 -13.46 -7.61 -11.24
CA PRO A 196 -14.56 -6.66 -11.10
C PRO A 196 -14.68 -6.06 -9.70
N GLU A 197 -13.95 -6.62 -8.72
CA GLU A 197 -14.07 -6.27 -7.32
C GLU A 197 -12.73 -5.81 -6.74
N ARG A 198 -12.81 -5.16 -5.57
CA ARG A 198 -11.68 -4.71 -4.78
C ARG A 198 -11.76 -5.30 -3.38
N PHE A 199 -10.63 -5.78 -2.86
CA PHE A 199 -10.46 -6.11 -1.46
C PHE A 199 -9.91 -4.89 -0.73
N ILE A 200 -10.60 -4.50 0.34
CA ILE A 200 -10.30 -3.30 1.11
C ILE A 200 -9.92 -3.67 2.54
N VAL A 201 -8.85 -3.07 3.03
CA VAL A 201 -8.44 -3.10 4.43
C VAL A 201 -8.45 -1.67 4.95
N GLN A 202 -9.29 -1.36 5.92
CA GLN A 202 -9.36 -0.03 6.53
C GLN A 202 -8.88 -0.10 7.98
N SER A 203 -8.01 0.83 8.34
CA SER A 203 -7.35 0.88 9.64
C SER A 203 -7.30 2.31 10.17
N LYS A 204 -7.30 2.45 11.50
CA LYS A 204 -7.18 3.73 12.19
C LYS A 204 -5.77 3.91 12.74
N LEU A 205 -5.31 5.16 12.79
CA LEU A 205 -4.04 5.52 13.43
C LEU A 205 -4.15 5.33 14.96
N VAL A 206 -3.16 4.65 15.53
CA VAL A 206 -3.09 4.42 16.98
C VAL A 206 -1.86 5.03 17.62
N ASP A 207 -0.75 5.21 16.85
CA ASP A 207 0.50 5.79 17.36
C ASP A 207 1.34 6.41 16.25
N VAL A 208 2.23 7.35 16.60
CA VAL A 208 3.22 7.98 15.72
C VAL A 208 4.53 8.13 16.45
N GLN A 209 5.61 7.60 15.89
CA GLN A 209 6.96 7.64 16.45
C GLN A 209 7.92 8.30 15.45
N GLU A 210 8.90 9.06 15.95
CA GLU A 210 10.02 9.53 15.12
C GLU A 210 10.99 8.36 14.88
N ILE A 211 11.53 8.25 13.67
CA ILE A 211 12.57 7.26 13.31
C ILE A 211 13.90 8.01 13.24
N GLU A 212 14.89 7.56 14.00
CA GLU A 212 16.26 8.09 13.94
C GLU A 212 17.00 7.66 12.66
#